data_6afbf5f3743299cdf5a080ce5de451f8
#
_entry.id   6afbf5f3743299cdf5a080ce5de451f8
#
_cell.length_a   1.000
_cell.length_b   1.000
_cell.length_c   1.000
_cell.angle_alpha   90.00
_cell.angle_beta   90.00
_cell.angle_gamma   90.00
#
_symmetry.space_group_name_H-M   'P 1'
#
loop_
_entity.id
_entity.type
_entity.pdbx_description
1 polymer ?
#
loop_
_entity_poly.entity_id
_entity_poly.type
_entity_poly.pdbx_seq_one_letter_code
_entity_poly.pdbx_strand_id
1 'polypeptide(L)'
;MSRLIDEIKKYKEAFKIKAPQEVQDKMLEATKKLEDSSISKHALTVGFQAKDFNLSNAIGNEVSLSKTLEENDFAVVSFYRGVWCAYCNFELKALQGINEELKQLGAKLIAISPQSPDASMTTKEKNELEFEVLSDNENKIAKEYGLVFSLAEELRPIYLSFGIDIPASNKDDSYEIPMPATYVINKNKEIIFSFIDEDYTKRCEPQDILEAIKKNS
;
A
#
# COMPACT_ATOMS: atom_id res chain seq x y z
N MET A 1 6.21 16.15 -13.63
CA MET A 1 6.68 14.85 -13.06
C MET A 1 6.42 13.75 -14.08
N SER A 2 7.28 12.70 -14.13
CA SER A 2 6.93 11.50 -14.89
C SER A 2 5.73 10.81 -14.22
N ARG A 3 4.86 10.17 -15.01
CA ARG A 3 3.73 9.40 -14.46
C ARG A 3 4.26 8.20 -13.69
N LEU A 4 3.58 7.80 -12.62
CA LEU A 4 3.94 6.63 -11.81
C LEU A 4 4.08 5.37 -12.66
N ILE A 5 3.15 5.16 -13.59
CA ILE A 5 3.16 4.02 -14.51
C ILE A 5 4.44 3.98 -15.38
N ASP A 6 4.99 5.13 -15.79
CA ASP A 6 6.20 5.20 -16.61
C ASP A 6 7.46 4.82 -15.80
N GLU A 7 7.51 5.21 -14.52
CA GLU A 7 8.60 4.83 -13.61
C GLU A 7 8.57 3.33 -13.32
N ILE A 8 7.38 2.79 -13.05
CA ILE A 8 7.17 1.35 -12.85
C ILE A 8 7.59 0.57 -14.10
N LYS A 9 7.20 1.03 -15.29
CA LYS A 9 7.57 0.39 -16.54
C LYS A 9 9.08 0.32 -16.74
N LYS A 10 9.78 1.44 -16.53
CA LYS A 10 11.25 1.50 -16.60
C LYS A 10 11.91 0.53 -15.60
N TYR A 11 11.39 0.47 -14.38
CA TYR A 11 11.90 -0.46 -13.38
C TYR A 11 11.68 -1.92 -13.77
N LYS A 12 10.48 -2.28 -14.29
CA LYS A 12 10.17 -3.64 -14.79
C LYS A 12 11.12 -4.04 -15.92
N GLU A 13 11.41 -3.15 -16.87
CA GLU A 13 12.34 -3.39 -17.95
C GLU A 13 13.78 -3.62 -17.43
N ALA A 14 14.23 -2.79 -16.50
CA ALA A 14 15.53 -2.96 -15.87
C ALA A 14 15.64 -4.25 -15.06
N PHE A 15 14.57 -4.64 -14.36
CA PHE A 15 14.52 -5.90 -13.63
C PHE A 15 14.61 -7.11 -14.55
N LYS A 16 13.89 -7.11 -15.68
CA LYS A 16 13.95 -8.17 -16.70
C LYS A 16 15.37 -8.39 -17.25
N ILE A 17 16.18 -7.33 -17.36
CA ILE A 17 17.56 -7.44 -17.84
C ILE A 17 18.48 -8.06 -16.77
N LYS A 18 18.21 -7.76 -15.48
CA LYS A 18 19.12 -8.11 -14.37
C LYS A 18 18.79 -9.44 -13.69
N ALA A 19 17.51 -9.77 -13.58
CA ALA A 19 17.07 -10.95 -12.86
C ALA A 19 17.20 -12.22 -13.72
N PRO A 20 17.67 -13.35 -13.17
CA PRO A 20 17.65 -14.64 -13.86
C PRO A 20 16.26 -15.00 -14.36
N GLN A 21 16.17 -15.65 -15.54
CA GLN A 21 14.86 -16.03 -16.13
C GLN A 21 14.03 -16.89 -15.19
N GLU A 22 14.63 -17.85 -14.51
CA GLU A 22 13.95 -18.70 -13.53
C GLU A 22 13.26 -17.91 -12.40
N VAL A 23 13.91 -16.84 -11.94
CA VAL A 23 13.35 -15.95 -10.90
C VAL A 23 12.15 -15.19 -11.46
N GLN A 24 12.27 -14.66 -12.70
CA GLN A 24 11.18 -13.95 -13.36
C GLN A 24 9.95 -14.87 -13.54
N ASP A 25 10.19 -16.11 -14.00
CA ASP A 25 9.12 -17.09 -14.25
C ASP A 25 8.39 -17.46 -12.95
N LYS A 26 9.13 -17.71 -11.86
CA LYS A 26 8.52 -17.99 -10.54
C LYS A 26 7.71 -16.81 -10.01
N MET A 27 8.21 -15.58 -10.14
CA MET A 27 7.48 -14.38 -9.72
C MET A 27 6.20 -14.17 -10.54
N LEU A 28 6.28 -14.40 -11.86
CA LEU A 28 5.11 -14.30 -12.74
C LEU A 28 4.07 -15.38 -12.42
N GLU A 29 4.51 -16.62 -12.22
CA GLU A 29 3.62 -17.75 -11.87
C GLU A 29 2.90 -17.48 -10.53
N ALA A 30 3.62 -17.02 -9.51
CA ALA A 30 3.02 -16.70 -8.22
C ALA A 30 2.01 -15.55 -8.31
N THR A 31 2.30 -14.51 -9.10
CA THR A 31 1.35 -13.42 -9.37
C THR A 31 0.11 -13.96 -10.07
N LYS A 32 0.28 -14.81 -11.09
CA LYS A 32 -0.84 -15.42 -11.80
C LYS A 32 -1.70 -16.31 -10.90
N LYS A 33 -1.09 -17.12 -10.02
CA LYS A 33 -1.82 -17.92 -9.02
C LYS A 33 -2.68 -17.02 -8.11
N LEU A 34 -2.15 -15.86 -7.73
CA LEU A 34 -2.89 -14.89 -6.91
C LEU A 34 -4.06 -14.28 -7.71
N GLU A 35 -3.84 -13.87 -8.97
CA GLU A 35 -4.91 -13.41 -9.87
C GLU A 35 -6.00 -14.46 -10.06
N ASP A 36 -5.62 -15.72 -10.32
CA ASP A 36 -6.55 -16.85 -10.49
C ASP A 36 -7.39 -17.12 -9.21
N SER A 37 -6.85 -16.82 -8.02
CA SER A 37 -7.58 -16.91 -6.75
C SER A 37 -8.67 -15.85 -6.61
N SER A 38 -8.60 -14.77 -7.38
CA SER A 38 -9.54 -13.64 -7.34
C SER A 38 -9.73 -13.05 -5.94
N ILE A 39 -8.66 -13.00 -5.14
CA ILE A 39 -8.72 -12.54 -3.74
C ILE A 39 -9.20 -11.08 -3.64
N SER A 40 -8.94 -10.24 -4.64
CA SER A 40 -9.42 -8.85 -4.69
C SER A 40 -10.95 -8.73 -4.62
N LYS A 41 -11.69 -9.79 -5.00
CA LYS A 41 -13.16 -9.82 -4.88
C LYS A 41 -13.66 -9.81 -3.43
N HIS A 42 -12.82 -10.16 -2.48
CA HIS A 42 -13.12 -10.13 -1.05
C HIS A 42 -12.75 -8.79 -0.40
N ALA A 43 -12.02 -7.94 -1.12
CA ALA A 43 -11.62 -6.64 -0.62
C ALA A 43 -12.82 -5.67 -0.56
N LEU A 44 -12.77 -4.75 0.40
CA LEU A 44 -13.73 -3.65 0.44
C LEU A 44 -13.54 -2.76 -0.80
N THR A 45 -14.64 -2.33 -1.40
CA THR A 45 -14.64 -1.49 -2.59
C THR A 45 -15.59 -0.30 -2.44
N VAL A 46 -15.74 0.50 -3.49
CA VAL A 46 -16.66 1.66 -3.52
C VAL A 46 -18.07 1.27 -3.06
N GLY A 47 -18.66 2.10 -2.19
CA GLY A 47 -19.98 1.90 -1.59
C GLY A 47 -19.97 1.12 -0.26
N PHE A 48 -18.86 0.47 0.10
CA PHE A 48 -18.73 -0.15 1.42
C PHE A 48 -18.34 0.88 2.49
N GLN A 49 -18.68 0.56 3.74
CA GLN A 49 -18.18 1.29 4.91
C GLN A 49 -16.73 0.87 5.20
N ALA A 50 -15.84 1.85 5.27
CA ALA A 50 -14.47 1.63 5.69
C ALA A 50 -14.43 1.13 7.14
N LYS A 51 -13.53 0.19 7.42
CA LYS A 51 -13.26 -0.24 8.79
C LYS A 51 -12.45 0.83 9.51
N ASP A 52 -12.86 1.14 10.73
CA ASP A 52 -12.11 2.06 11.58
C ASP A 52 -10.80 1.41 12.05
N PHE A 53 -9.83 2.24 12.33
CA PHE A 53 -8.57 1.80 12.91
C PHE A 53 -8.04 2.81 13.92
N ASN A 54 -7.21 2.32 14.83
CA ASN A 54 -6.39 3.12 15.70
C ASN A 54 -5.00 2.46 15.73
N LEU A 55 -4.06 3.02 15.00
CA LEU A 55 -2.73 2.45 14.78
C LEU A 55 -1.64 3.44 15.17
N SER A 56 -0.51 2.91 15.64
CA SER A 56 0.64 3.72 15.98
C SER A 56 1.40 4.14 14.72
N ASN A 57 1.79 5.41 14.66
CA ASN A 57 2.69 5.89 13.64
C ASN A 57 4.16 5.57 13.98
N ALA A 58 5.08 5.95 13.10
CA ALA A 58 6.52 5.67 13.21
C ALA A 58 7.19 6.23 14.48
N ILE A 59 6.59 7.20 15.17
CA ILE A 59 7.09 7.81 16.42
C ILE A 59 6.23 7.44 17.63
N GLY A 60 5.30 6.48 17.49
CA GLY A 60 4.50 5.95 18.59
C GLY A 60 3.22 6.73 18.90
N ASN A 61 2.84 7.73 18.11
CA ASN A 61 1.56 8.41 18.28
C ASN A 61 0.43 7.61 17.65
N GLU A 62 -0.72 7.56 18.32
CA GLU A 62 -1.92 6.91 17.82
C GLU A 62 -2.64 7.78 16.78
N VAL A 63 -2.96 7.17 15.64
CA VAL A 63 -3.71 7.78 14.54
C VAL A 63 -4.94 6.94 14.25
N SER A 64 -6.12 7.56 14.27
CA SER A 64 -7.40 6.88 14.05
C SER A 64 -8.10 7.45 12.81
N LEU A 65 -8.77 6.58 12.06
CA LEU A 65 -9.57 6.99 10.91
C LEU A 65 -10.70 7.93 11.34
N SER A 66 -11.41 7.61 12.43
CA SER A 66 -12.50 8.43 12.95
C SER A 66 -12.03 9.85 13.27
N LYS A 67 -10.93 10.01 14.03
CA LYS A 67 -10.37 11.33 14.34
C LYS A 67 -9.89 12.07 13.10
N THR A 68 -9.30 11.35 12.16
CA THR A 68 -8.87 11.94 10.87
C THR A 68 -10.06 12.55 10.13
N LEU A 69 -11.21 11.86 10.10
CA LEU A 69 -12.41 12.33 9.42
C LEU A 69 -13.23 13.38 10.22
N GLU A 70 -12.97 13.54 11.52
CA GLU A 70 -13.49 14.68 12.29
C GLU A 70 -12.83 16.00 11.84
N GLU A 71 -11.55 15.96 11.48
CA GLU A 71 -10.73 17.11 11.13
C GLU A 71 -10.63 17.37 9.62
N ASN A 72 -10.94 16.36 8.79
CA ASN A 72 -10.81 16.43 7.33
C ASN A 72 -12.07 15.90 6.65
N ASP A 73 -12.34 16.36 5.44
CA ASP A 73 -13.49 15.92 4.65
C ASP A 73 -13.29 14.53 4.05
N PHE A 74 -12.00 14.16 3.81
CA PHE A 74 -11.62 12.87 3.25
C PHE A 74 -10.37 12.31 3.93
N ALA A 75 -10.26 10.98 3.91
CA ALA A 75 -9.02 10.26 4.20
C ALA A 75 -8.60 9.47 2.94
N VAL A 76 -7.35 9.61 2.53
CA VAL A 76 -6.72 8.77 1.52
C VAL A 76 -5.89 7.73 2.27
N VAL A 77 -6.27 6.44 2.17
CA VAL A 77 -5.60 5.34 2.87
C VAL A 77 -4.92 4.44 1.85
N SER A 78 -3.59 4.34 1.92
CA SER A 78 -2.77 3.50 1.05
C SER A 78 -2.15 2.35 1.83
N PHE A 79 -2.60 1.11 1.56
CA PHE A 79 -1.97 -0.10 2.07
C PHE A 79 -0.79 -0.49 1.19
N TYR A 80 0.37 -0.74 1.80
CA TYR A 80 1.59 -1.11 1.10
C TYR A 80 2.29 -2.29 1.78
N ARG A 81 3.13 -3.00 1.04
CA ARG A 81 3.75 -4.26 1.47
C ARG A 81 4.92 -4.06 2.44
N GLY A 82 5.68 -2.99 2.26
CA GLY A 82 6.84 -2.66 3.08
C GLY A 82 7.89 -1.82 2.33
N VAL A 83 8.85 -1.25 3.07
CA VAL A 83 9.96 -0.43 2.54
C VAL A 83 10.86 -1.17 1.54
N TRP A 84 10.89 -2.50 1.63
CA TRP A 84 11.63 -3.37 0.74
C TRP A 84 10.99 -3.49 -0.66
N CYS A 85 9.73 -3.12 -0.82
CA CYS A 85 8.99 -3.20 -2.08
C CYS A 85 9.24 -1.96 -2.94
N ALA A 86 10.00 -2.10 -4.03
CA ALA A 86 10.32 -0.98 -4.92
C ALA A 86 9.08 -0.28 -5.49
N TYR A 87 8.08 -1.06 -5.93
CA TYR A 87 6.82 -0.52 -6.46
C TYR A 87 6.04 0.28 -5.42
N CYS A 88 6.07 -0.15 -4.16
CA CYS A 88 5.46 0.59 -3.07
C CYS A 88 6.18 1.92 -2.83
N ASN A 89 7.52 1.93 -2.88
CA ASN A 89 8.29 3.16 -2.73
C ASN A 89 8.01 4.16 -3.86
N PHE A 90 7.83 3.70 -5.11
CA PHE A 90 7.43 4.57 -6.22
C PHE A 90 6.06 5.20 -5.97
N GLU A 91 5.08 4.40 -5.52
CA GLU A 91 3.74 4.89 -5.20
C GLU A 91 3.77 5.89 -4.04
N LEU A 92 4.45 5.58 -2.93
CA LEU A 92 4.55 6.47 -1.77
C LEU A 92 5.18 7.83 -2.14
N LYS A 93 6.23 7.84 -3.00
CA LYS A 93 6.82 9.07 -3.51
C LYS A 93 5.86 9.85 -4.42
N ALA A 94 5.12 9.15 -5.26
CA ALA A 94 4.13 9.78 -6.13
C ALA A 94 2.98 10.40 -5.31
N LEU A 95 2.53 9.71 -4.24
CA LEU A 95 1.55 10.22 -3.28
C LEU A 95 2.09 11.43 -2.50
N GLN A 96 3.37 11.42 -2.09
CA GLN A 96 4.02 12.59 -1.49
C GLN A 96 3.96 13.80 -2.44
N GLY A 97 4.13 13.56 -3.74
CA GLY A 97 4.09 14.62 -4.75
C GLY A 97 2.75 15.35 -4.86
N ILE A 98 1.65 14.74 -4.42
CA ILE A 98 0.31 15.35 -4.40
C ILE A 98 -0.19 15.69 -2.99
N ASN A 99 0.60 15.45 -1.95
CA ASN A 99 0.18 15.59 -0.56
C ASN A 99 -0.34 16.99 -0.22
N GLU A 100 0.31 18.05 -0.73
CA GLU A 100 -0.15 19.43 -0.52
C GLU A 100 -1.48 19.71 -1.24
N GLU A 101 -1.69 19.20 -2.45
CA GLU A 101 -2.96 19.34 -3.16
C GLU A 101 -4.08 18.58 -2.43
N LEU A 102 -3.78 17.38 -1.88
CA LEU A 102 -4.73 16.63 -1.05
C LEU A 102 -5.17 17.45 0.18
N LYS A 103 -4.21 18.06 0.90
CA LYS A 103 -4.51 18.93 2.05
C LYS A 103 -5.42 20.11 1.66
N GLN A 104 -5.15 20.75 0.51
CA GLN A 104 -5.98 21.85 0.00
C GLN A 104 -7.41 21.40 -0.35
N LEU A 105 -7.59 20.14 -0.69
CA LEU A 105 -8.89 19.51 -0.95
C LEU A 105 -9.55 18.94 0.34
N GLY A 106 -9.02 19.24 1.52
CA GLY A 106 -9.54 18.74 2.79
C GLY A 106 -9.30 17.25 3.02
N ALA A 107 -8.28 16.67 2.38
CA ALA A 107 -7.96 15.25 2.49
C ALA A 107 -6.66 15.01 3.27
N LYS A 108 -6.68 14.02 4.18
CA LYS A 108 -5.50 13.52 4.91
C LYS A 108 -5.00 12.23 4.29
N LEU A 109 -3.71 12.20 3.95
CA LEU A 109 -3.05 10.99 3.42
C LEU A 109 -2.45 10.15 4.56
N ILE A 110 -2.68 8.84 4.52
CA ILE A 110 -2.21 7.84 5.49
C ILE A 110 -1.73 6.61 4.74
N ALA A 111 -0.50 6.14 5.03
CA ALA A 111 0.01 4.87 4.53
C ALA A 111 0.02 3.82 5.66
N ILE A 112 -0.38 2.59 5.37
CA ILE A 112 -0.48 1.49 6.34
C ILE A 112 0.26 0.27 5.81
N SER A 113 1.07 -0.36 6.67
CA SER A 113 1.75 -1.63 6.35
C SER A 113 1.91 -2.50 7.58
N PRO A 114 2.16 -3.82 7.43
CA PRO A 114 2.41 -4.71 8.56
C PRO A 114 3.79 -4.52 9.21
N GLN A 115 4.62 -3.63 8.69
CA GLN A 115 5.96 -3.39 9.20
C GLN A 115 5.94 -2.86 10.64
N SER A 116 6.98 -3.22 11.40
CA SER A 116 7.20 -2.63 12.73
C SER A 116 7.39 -1.10 12.66
N PRO A 117 7.17 -0.36 13.77
CA PRO A 117 7.36 1.10 13.80
C PRO A 117 8.76 1.56 13.33
N ASP A 118 9.82 0.81 13.68
CA ASP A 118 11.19 1.12 13.21
C ASP A 118 11.32 1.02 11.69
N ALA A 119 10.72 -0.02 11.08
CA ALA A 119 10.70 -0.17 9.63
C ALA A 119 9.78 0.88 8.96
N SER A 120 8.71 1.31 9.63
CA SER A 120 7.86 2.43 9.19
C SER A 120 8.59 3.76 9.22
N MET A 121 9.42 4.01 10.25
CA MET A 121 10.32 5.17 10.29
C MET A 121 11.30 5.15 9.12
N THR A 122 11.94 4.01 8.85
CA THR A 122 12.83 3.83 7.69
C THR A 122 12.10 4.13 6.37
N THR A 123 10.82 3.72 6.24
CA THR A 123 10.00 4.03 5.06
C THR A 123 9.81 5.53 4.90
N LYS A 124 9.47 6.21 5.99
CA LYS A 124 9.22 7.65 6.02
C LYS A 124 10.46 8.43 5.64
N GLU A 125 11.60 8.12 6.24
CA GLU A 125 12.89 8.77 5.97
C GLU A 125 13.39 8.52 4.54
N LYS A 126 13.40 7.26 4.10
CA LYS A 126 13.87 6.86 2.76
C LYS A 126 13.10 7.53 1.63
N ASN A 127 11.82 7.76 1.81
CA ASN A 127 10.94 8.34 0.80
C ASN A 127 10.60 9.82 1.08
N GLU A 128 11.17 10.43 2.13
CA GLU A 128 10.96 11.83 2.53
C GLU A 128 9.46 12.16 2.68
N LEU A 129 8.73 11.25 3.40
CA LEU A 129 7.28 11.36 3.52
C LEU A 129 6.87 12.31 4.66
N GLU A 130 5.99 13.25 4.36
CA GLU A 130 5.42 14.20 5.32
C GLU A 130 4.07 13.76 5.90
N PHE A 131 3.46 12.73 5.31
CA PHE A 131 2.21 12.16 5.78
C PHE A 131 2.43 11.02 6.80
N GLU A 132 1.33 10.54 7.38
CA GLU A 132 1.36 9.49 8.38
C GLU A 132 1.69 8.12 7.76
N VAL A 133 2.62 7.41 8.40
CA VAL A 133 2.98 6.02 8.08
C VAL A 133 2.73 5.18 9.32
N LEU A 134 1.78 4.26 9.23
CA LEU A 134 1.26 3.49 10.37
C LEU A 134 1.67 2.02 10.28
N SER A 135 1.80 1.41 11.46
CA SER A 135 2.13 0.00 11.62
C SER A 135 0.87 -0.81 11.97
N ASP A 136 0.46 -1.68 11.06
CA ASP A 136 -0.65 -2.63 11.23
C ASP A 136 -0.10 -4.03 11.59
N ASN A 137 0.29 -4.18 12.84
CA ASN A 137 0.88 -5.43 13.33
C ASN A 137 -0.04 -6.63 13.04
N GLU A 138 0.54 -7.69 12.47
CA GLU A 138 -0.17 -8.92 12.07
C GLU A 138 -1.25 -8.69 10.99
N ASN A 139 -1.19 -7.57 10.25
CA ASN A 139 -2.16 -7.22 9.22
C ASN A 139 -3.62 -7.18 9.70
N LYS A 140 -3.88 -6.76 10.95
CA LYS A 140 -5.23 -6.80 11.54
C LYS A 140 -6.23 -5.99 10.73
N ILE A 141 -5.88 -4.76 10.40
CA ILE A 141 -6.75 -3.87 9.61
C ILE A 141 -6.79 -4.31 8.15
N ALA A 142 -5.63 -4.65 7.57
CA ALA A 142 -5.58 -5.14 6.19
C ALA A 142 -6.45 -6.39 5.98
N LYS A 143 -6.54 -7.29 6.99
CA LYS A 143 -7.46 -8.46 6.99
C LYS A 143 -8.93 -8.03 6.97
N GLU A 144 -9.31 -7.02 7.75
CA GLU A 144 -10.68 -6.50 7.75
C GLU A 144 -11.06 -5.82 6.43
N TYR A 145 -10.08 -5.29 5.70
CA TYR A 145 -10.26 -4.78 4.34
C TYR A 145 -10.23 -5.88 3.27
N GLY A 146 -9.96 -7.14 3.64
CA GLY A 146 -9.89 -8.28 2.70
C GLY A 146 -8.66 -8.27 1.78
N LEU A 147 -7.55 -7.70 2.24
CA LEU A 147 -6.36 -7.47 1.40
C LEU A 147 -5.27 -8.53 1.57
N VAL A 148 -5.33 -9.38 2.60
CA VAL A 148 -4.18 -10.15 3.07
C VAL A 148 -4.08 -11.51 2.38
N PHE A 149 -2.87 -11.84 1.96
CA PHE A 149 -2.48 -13.17 1.47
C PHE A 149 -1.11 -13.56 2.02
N SER A 150 -0.81 -14.86 2.03
CA SER A 150 0.53 -15.34 2.41
C SER A 150 1.43 -15.40 1.18
N LEU A 151 2.68 -14.89 1.32
CA LEU A 151 3.68 -15.00 0.28
C LEU A 151 3.94 -16.48 -0.04
N ALA A 152 3.83 -16.82 -1.33
CA ALA A 152 4.06 -18.17 -1.83
C ALA A 152 5.42 -18.73 -1.36
N GLU A 153 5.44 -19.98 -0.93
CA GLU A 153 6.65 -20.59 -0.33
C GLU A 153 7.85 -20.56 -1.29
N GLU A 154 7.59 -20.80 -2.57
CA GLU A 154 8.60 -20.76 -3.63
C GLU A 154 9.26 -19.37 -3.80
N LEU A 155 8.59 -18.29 -3.39
CA LEU A 155 9.14 -16.94 -3.44
C LEU A 155 9.97 -16.57 -2.21
N ARG A 156 9.79 -17.22 -1.06
CA ARG A 156 10.47 -16.86 0.20
C ARG A 156 12.00 -16.86 0.07
N PRO A 157 12.65 -17.95 -0.48
CA PRO A 157 14.10 -17.93 -0.70
C PRO A 157 14.55 -16.90 -1.73
N ILE A 158 13.73 -16.58 -2.73
CA ILE A 158 14.03 -15.54 -3.73
C ILE A 158 14.06 -14.17 -3.05
N TYR A 159 13.06 -13.85 -2.24
CA TYR A 159 13.02 -12.59 -1.48
C TYR A 159 14.22 -12.47 -0.55
N LEU A 160 14.55 -13.53 0.18
CA LEU A 160 15.71 -13.55 1.06
C LEU A 160 17.01 -13.31 0.27
N SER A 161 17.16 -13.87 -0.94
CA SER A 161 18.31 -13.63 -1.81
C SER A 161 18.45 -12.18 -2.29
N PHE A 162 17.33 -11.43 -2.30
CA PHE A 162 17.29 -9.98 -2.55
C PHE A 162 17.52 -9.14 -1.29
N GLY A 163 17.81 -9.78 -0.15
CA GLY A 163 17.96 -9.12 1.15
C GLY A 163 16.62 -8.73 1.78
N ILE A 164 15.51 -9.33 1.33
CA ILE A 164 14.16 -9.06 1.84
C ILE A 164 13.78 -10.16 2.83
N ASP A 165 13.82 -9.82 4.11
CA ASP A 165 13.37 -10.66 5.21
C ASP A 165 12.03 -10.15 5.74
N ILE A 166 10.93 -10.77 5.27
CA ILE A 166 9.57 -10.37 5.63
C ILE A 166 9.30 -10.61 7.12
N PRO A 167 9.61 -11.81 7.69
CA PRO A 167 9.48 -12.05 9.12
C PRO A 167 10.19 -11.00 9.98
N ALA A 168 11.43 -10.66 9.67
CA ALA A 168 12.17 -9.66 10.41
C ALA A 168 11.57 -8.26 10.27
N SER A 169 11.07 -7.91 9.08
CA SER A 169 10.45 -6.61 8.79
C SER A 169 9.12 -6.41 9.52
N ASN A 170 8.30 -7.47 9.58
CA ASN A 170 6.96 -7.42 10.16
C ASN A 170 6.92 -7.87 11.63
N LYS A 171 8.00 -8.49 12.12
CA LYS A 171 8.06 -9.20 13.41
C LYS A 171 6.95 -10.25 13.54
N ASP A 172 6.72 -10.97 12.44
CA ASP A 172 5.67 -11.97 12.28
C ASP A 172 6.08 -13.04 11.28
N ASP A 173 6.07 -14.30 11.69
CA ASP A 173 6.52 -15.46 10.88
C ASP A 173 5.46 -16.00 9.90
N SER A 174 4.29 -15.36 9.82
CA SER A 174 3.18 -15.81 8.96
C SER A 174 3.46 -15.65 7.45
N TYR A 175 4.41 -14.79 7.07
CA TYR A 175 4.62 -14.32 5.69
C TYR A 175 3.39 -13.67 5.06
N GLU A 176 2.44 -13.24 5.88
CA GLU A 176 1.26 -12.50 5.43
C GLU A 176 1.62 -11.06 5.07
N ILE A 177 1.16 -10.63 3.91
CA ILE A 177 1.35 -9.27 3.39
C ILE A 177 0.07 -8.79 2.70
N PRO A 178 -0.22 -7.49 2.67
CA PRO A 178 -1.39 -7.00 1.97
C PRO A 178 -1.16 -6.91 0.46
N MET A 179 -2.21 -7.12 -0.33
CA MET A 179 -2.27 -6.52 -1.66
C MET A 179 -2.14 -5.00 -1.50
N PRO A 180 -1.32 -4.32 -2.31
CA PRO A 180 -1.34 -2.88 -2.34
C PRO A 180 -2.72 -2.37 -2.74
N ALA A 181 -3.24 -1.42 -1.98
CA ALA A 181 -4.57 -0.87 -2.23
C ALA A 181 -4.62 0.59 -1.82
N THR A 182 -5.34 1.40 -2.58
CA THR A 182 -5.56 2.82 -2.26
C THR A 182 -7.05 3.11 -2.21
N TYR A 183 -7.48 3.75 -1.14
CA TYR A 183 -8.87 4.11 -0.87
C TYR A 183 -9.00 5.61 -0.68
N VAL A 184 -10.11 6.19 -1.15
CA VAL A 184 -10.60 7.49 -0.69
C VAL A 184 -11.87 7.26 0.11
N ILE A 185 -11.89 7.77 1.33
CA ILE A 185 -12.95 7.58 2.31
C ILE A 185 -13.51 8.95 2.67
N ASN A 186 -14.83 9.12 2.58
CA ASN A 186 -15.50 10.37 2.93
C ASN A 186 -15.80 10.47 4.44
N LYS A 187 -16.33 11.63 4.87
CA LYS A 187 -16.68 11.94 6.26
C LYS A 187 -17.64 10.94 6.90
N ASN A 188 -18.46 10.26 6.09
CA ASN A 188 -19.40 9.24 6.55
C ASN A 188 -18.77 7.84 6.60
N LYS A 189 -17.44 7.74 6.48
CA LYS A 189 -16.68 6.50 6.38
C LYS A 189 -17.06 5.64 5.17
N GLU A 190 -17.70 6.19 4.16
CA GLU A 190 -17.99 5.47 2.93
C GLU A 190 -16.77 5.51 2.01
N ILE A 191 -16.41 4.38 1.40
CA ILE A 191 -15.38 4.30 0.38
C ILE A 191 -15.95 4.85 -0.93
N ILE A 192 -15.43 5.98 -1.40
CA ILE A 192 -15.86 6.65 -2.64
C ILE A 192 -14.94 6.38 -3.82
N PHE A 193 -13.74 5.84 -3.55
CA PHE A 193 -12.79 5.39 -4.55
C PHE A 193 -11.98 4.23 -3.97
N SER A 194 -11.65 3.25 -4.82
CA SER A 194 -10.74 2.16 -4.47
C SER A 194 -9.94 1.71 -5.68
N PHE A 195 -8.66 1.42 -5.47
CA PHE A 195 -7.79 0.74 -6.42
C PHE A 195 -7.16 -0.46 -5.71
N ILE A 196 -7.39 -1.65 -6.23
CA ILE A 196 -6.89 -2.92 -5.69
C ILE A 196 -6.58 -3.82 -6.88
N ASP A 197 -5.41 -4.46 -6.89
CA ASP A 197 -5.04 -5.42 -7.93
C ASP A 197 -4.14 -6.51 -7.35
N GLU A 198 -4.33 -7.76 -7.74
CA GLU A 198 -3.50 -8.90 -7.35
C GLU A 198 -2.08 -8.77 -7.92
N ASP A 199 -1.93 -8.18 -9.11
CA ASP A 199 -0.61 -7.81 -9.64
C ASP A 199 -0.06 -6.62 -8.84
N TYR A 200 0.72 -6.90 -7.84
CA TYR A 200 1.33 -5.92 -6.95
C TYR A 200 2.20 -4.87 -7.65
N THR A 201 2.46 -5.02 -8.94
CA THR A 201 3.21 -4.05 -9.74
C THR A 201 2.31 -2.99 -10.36
N LYS A 202 0.99 -3.21 -10.39
CA LYS A 202 0.00 -2.21 -10.77
C LYS A 202 -0.28 -1.28 -9.60
N ARG A 203 -0.42 0.00 -9.87
CA ARG A 203 -0.61 1.04 -8.87
C ARG A 203 -1.62 2.07 -9.32
N CYS A 204 -2.26 2.71 -8.33
CA CYS A 204 -3.12 3.86 -8.56
C CYS A 204 -2.30 5.07 -9.01
N GLU A 205 -2.70 5.72 -10.10
CA GLU A 205 -2.12 7.03 -10.45
C GLU A 205 -2.63 8.10 -9.45
N PRO A 206 -1.75 8.95 -8.92
CA PRO A 206 -2.16 10.02 -7.99
C PRO A 206 -3.26 10.92 -8.53
N GLN A 207 -3.30 11.14 -9.84
CA GLN A 207 -4.31 11.96 -10.49
C GLN A 207 -5.72 11.39 -10.33
N ASP A 208 -5.88 10.05 -10.36
CA ASP A 208 -7.19 9.41 -10.20
C ASP A 208 -7.76 9.65 -8.78
N ILE A 209 -6.89 9.73 -7.77
CA ILE A 209 -7.26 10.05 -6.39
C ILE A 209 -7.79 11.50 -6.31
N LEU A 210 -7.05 12.45 -6.89
CA LEU A 210 -7.44 13.85 -6.91
C LEU A 210 -8.77 14.07 -7.64
N GLU A 211 -8.97 13.38 -8.76
CA GLU A 211 -10.23 13.44 -9.51
C GLU A 211 -11.41 12.84 -8.72
N ALA A 212 -11.17 11.73 -8.01
CA ALA A 212 -12.19 11.12 -7.16
C ALA A 212 -12.63 12.07 -6.04
N ILE A 213 -11.69 12.76 -5.38
CA ILE A 213 -12.00 13.74 -4.35
C ILE A 213 -12.76 14.92 -4.95
N LYS A 214 -12.27 15.57 -6.03
CA LYS A 214 -12.90 16.72 -6.68
C LYS A 214 -14.32 16.45 -7.16
N LYS A 215 -14.61 15.20 -7.51
CA LYS A 215 -15.97 14.78 -7.95
C LYS A 215 -16.95 14.64 -6.79
N ASN A 216 -16.45 14.45 -5.56
CA ASN A 216 -17.25 14.20 -4.36
C ASN A 216 -17.16 15.32 -3.30
N SER A 217 -16.51 16.43 -3.63
CA SER A 217 -16.39 17.65 -2.81
C SER A 217 -17.59 18.58 -2.93
#